data_2f210b7f21fba1b1cdabc3356ee6c5fb
#
_entry.id   2f210b7f21fba1b1cdabc3356ee6c5fb
#
_cell.length_a   1.000
_cell.length_b   1.000
_cell.length_c   1.000
_cell.angle_alpha   90.00
_cell.angle_beta   90.00
_cell.angle_gamma   90.00
#
_symmetry.space_group_name_H-M   'P 1'
#
loop_
_entity.id
_entity.type
_entity.pdbx_description
1 polymer ?
#
loop_
_entity_poly.entity_id
_entity_poly.type
_entity_poly.pdbx_seq_one_letter_code
_entity_poly.pdbx_strand_id
1 'polypeptide(L)'
;MKYIKQFEMRRIYILLFVVVTTCISNAGILNTSGNIPLEDSYFTTASCDEKLKNLIISCHNFKTPFNKKDIHAEIEEEISDGIYRVRLFVYSNGENSTSSIGWIILDTKKNILKDISLDPESPVILKYNKDSYKDYLENCLEKKVPSSIETSIATNYDKIPVIHFPFEYSYDFINDLTGTMHVNKTIMHFISTLVDSDTDLGNCCIARLPSTNHYHYLLIFASDHVGERRFFLCILNNKYKLTDRLLIYKAKNISWKGRIVNSYLHYIITGSNKIILKEMIARPNKDIVIKKKEYISIDGKFRLH
;
A
#
# COMPACT_ATOMS: atom_id res chain seq x y z
N MET A 1 40.09 24.38 -4.78
CA MET A 1 39.51 25.16 -5.88
C MET A 1 39.09 24.29 -7.08
N LYS A 2 38.80 22.99 -6.89
CA LYS A 2 38.38 22.03 -7.95
C LYS A 2 36.94 21.50 -7.79
N TYR A 3 36.26 21.81 -6.68
CA TYR A 3 34.93 21.26 -6.39
C TYR A 3 33.72 22.16 -6.75
N ILE A 4 33.96 23.40 -7.19
CA ILE A 4 32.86 24.34 -7.53
C ILE A 4 32.39 24.18 -8.96
N LYS A 5 33.18 23.58 -9.86
CA LYS A 5 32.83 23.42 -11.29
C LYS A 5 31.89 22.24 -11.60
N GLN A 6 31.70 21.30 -10.65
CA GLN A 6 30.87 20.13 -10.91
C GLN A 6 29.38 20.36 -10.57
N PHE A 7 29.07 21.40 -9.85
CA PHE A 7 27.67 21.74 -9.45
C PHE A 7 26.90 22.54 -10.51
N GLU A 8 27.59 23.26 -11.36
CA GLU A 8 26.95 24.07 -12.42
C GLU A 8 26.56 23.26 -13.66
N MET A 9 27.27 22.18 -13.97
CA MET A 9 26.94 21.34 -15.14
C MET A 9 25.68 20.49 -14.98
N ARG A 10 25.19 20.24 -13.76
CA ARG A 10 23.95 19.48 -13.57
C ARG A 10 22.67 20.30 -13.74
N ARG A 11 22.74 21.63 -13.70
CA ARG A 11 21.58 22.52 -13.93
C ARG A 11 21.27 22.75 -15.42
N ILE A 12 22.20 22.51 -16.31
CA ILE A 12 22.02 22.76 -17.74
C ILE A 12 21.36 21.58 -18.46
N TYR A 13 21.45 20.35 -17.92
CA TYR A 13 20.82 19.17 -18.54
C TYR A 13 19.32 19.03 -18.27
N ILE A 14 18.76 19.71 -17.27
CA ILE A 14 17.33 19.63 -16.93
C ILE A 14 16.47 20.56 -17.81
N LEU A 15 17.05 21.56 -18.46
CA LEU A 15 16.33 22.53 -19.28
C LEU A 15 16.21 22.17 -20.76
N LEU A 16 16.85 21.11 -21.22
CA LEU A 16 16.87 20.70 -22.65
C LEU A 16 15.95 19.51 -22.99
N PHE A 17 15.20 18.96 -22.02
CA PHE A 17 14.32 17.81 -22.26
C PHE A 17 12.82 18.14 -22.36
N VAL A 18 12.43 19.42 -22.33
CA VAL A 18 11.01 19.85 -22.32
C VAL A 18 10.49 20.33 -23.69
N VAL A 19 11.29 20.34 -24.74
CA VAL A 19 10.89 20.97 -26.03
C VAL A 19 10.70 20.02 -27.22
N VAL A 20 10.71 18.70 -27.06
CA VAL A 20 10.58 17.78 -28.23
C VAL A 20 9.45 16.75 -28.08
N THR A 21 8.27 17.14 -27.64
CA THR A 21 7.07 16.26 -27.77
C THR A 21 5.82 17.06 -28.08
N THR A 22 5.81 17.79 -29.18
CA THR A 22 4.56 18.20 -29.84
C THR A 22 4.81 18.21 -31.33
N CYS A 23 4.33 17.14 -32.00
CA CYS A 23 3.88 17.10 -33.39
C CYS A 23 3.89 15.62 -33.83
N ILE A 24 2.72 15.04 -33.93
CA ILE A 24 2.24 14.23 -35.05
C ILE A 24 0.84 13.73 -34.66
N SER A 25 -0.14 14.40 -35.22
CA SER A 25 -1.49 13.83 -35.40
C SER A 25 -1.94 14.27 -36.77
N ASN A 26 -2.19 13.29 -37.63
CA ASN A 26 -3.28 13.30 -38.61
C ASN A 26 -2.95 12.35 -39.78
N ALA A 27 -3.77 11.36 -39.91
CA ALA A 27 -4.28 10.75 -41.15
C ALA A 27 -4.78 9.32 -40.76
N GLY A 28 -5.98 8.96 -40.97
CA GLY A 28 -6.73 8.71 -42.08
C GLY A 28 -7.98 7.90 -41.74
N ILE A 29 -9.09 8.39 -42.13
CA ILE A 29 -10.42 7.75 -42.09
C ILE A 29 -10.47 6.70 -43.21
N LEU A 30 -10.91 5.49 -42.89
CA LEU A 30 -11.55 4.59 -43.90
C LEU A 30 -12.72 3.88 -43.22
N ASN A 31 -13.92 4.22 -43.72
CA ASN A 31 -15.19 3.58 -43.48
C ASN A 31 -15.21 2.16 -44.07
N THR A 32 -15.67 1.20 -43.29
CA THR A 32 -16.39 0.04 -43.80
C THR A 32 -17.54 -0.31 -42.87
N SER A 33 -18.73 -0.16 -43.41
CA SER A 33 -20.01 -0.57 -42.87
C SER A 33 -20.10 -2.09 -42.73
N GLY A 34 -20.52 -2.55 -41.58
CA GLY A 34 -20.91 -3.94 -41.34
C GLY A 34 -21.77 -3.99 -40.08
N ASN A 35 -23.09 -3.94 -40.26
CA ASN A 35 -24.10 -4.14 -39.23
C ASN A 35 -24.01 -5.55 -38.66
N ILE A 36 -23.77 -5.69 -37.36
CA ILE A 36 -24.17 -6.82 -36.53
C ILE A 36 -24.65 -6.23 -35.20
N PRO A 37 -25.93 -6.36 -34.82
CA PRO A 37 -26.38 -5.99 -33.50
C PRO A 37 -26.08 -7.16 -32.55
N LEU A 38 -25.02 -7.05 -31.75
CA LEU A 38 -24.86 -7.82 -30.56
C LEU A 38 -25.21 -6.90 -29.38
N GLU A 39 -26.45 -7.04 -28.92
CA GLU A 39 -26.85 -6.59 -27.59
C GLU A 39 -26.11 -7.43 -26.56
N ASP A 40 -24.86 -7.07 -26.26
CA ASP A 40 -24.24 -7.46 -25.03
C ASP A 40 -24.76 -6.55 -23.92
N SER A 41 -25.79 -7.01 -23.23
CA SER A 41 -26.21 -6.47 -21.94
C SER A 41 -25.08 -6.70 -20.95
N TYR A 42 -24.13 -5.78 -20.88
CA TYR A 42 -23.18 -5.68 -19.79
C TYR A 42 -23.99 -5.35 -18.52
N PHE A 43 -24.35 -6.39 -17.78
CA PHE A 43 -24.69 -6.23 -16.37
C PHE A 43 -23.43 -5.74 -15.67
N THR A 44 -23.26 -4.43 -15.56
CA THR A 44 -22.27 -3.82 -14.69
C THR A 44 -22.69 -4.14 -13.26
N THR A 45 -22.13 -5.19 -12.69
CA THR A 45 -22.30 -5.47 -11.26
C THR A 45 -21.71 -4.28 -10.48
N ALA A 46 -22.54 -3.61 -9.69
CA ALA A 46 -22.12 -2.48 -8.87
C ALA A 46 -20.87 -2.85 -8.06
N SER A 47 -19.89 -1.92 -7.96
CA SER A 47 -18.70 -2.14 -7.17
C SER A 47 -19.04 -2.37 -5.69
N CYS A 48 -18.15 -2.98 -4.93
CA CYS A 48 -18.37 -3.20 -3.49
C CYS A 48 -18.54 -1.90 -2.72
N ASP A 49 -17.87 -0.83 -3.13
CA ASP A 49 -18.03 0.49 -2.51
C ASP A 49 -19.39 1.10 -2.82
N GLU A 50 -19.89 0.90 -4.04
CA GLU A 50 -21.24 1.32 -4.42
C GLU A 50 -22.31 0.50 -3.68
N LYS A 51 -22.11 -0.81 -3.50
CA LYS A 51 -23.02 -1.65 -2.70
C LYS A 51 -23.03 -1.23 -1.23
N LEU A 52 -21.86 -0.93 -0.65
CA LEU A 52 -21.72 -0.44 0.72
C LEU A 52 -22.42 0.90 0.90
N LYS A 53 -22.18 1.85 0.00
CA LYS A 53 -22.88 3.13 -0.05
C LYS A 53 -24.38 2.91 -0.08
N ASN A 54 -24.90 2.11 -1.03
CA ASN A 54 -26.32 1.87 -1.19
C ASN A 54 -26.95 1.23 0.06
N LEU A 55 -26.25 0.32 0.71
CA LEU A 55 -26.66 -0.26 1.98
C LEU A 55 -26.87 0.84 3.05
N ILE A 56 -25.89 1.74 3.23
CA ILE A 56 -25.92 2.78 4.26
C ILE A 56 -26.97 3.84 3.96
N ILE A 57 -27.00 4.38 2.72
CA ILE A 57 -27.94 5.46 2.37
C ILE A 57 -29.40 5.01 2.31
N SER A 58 -29.65 3.69 2.17
CA SER A 58 -31.00 3.10 2.19
C SER A 58 -31.53 2.91 3.62
N CYS A 59 -30.70 3.05 4.65
CA CYS A 59 -31.16 2.94 6.03
C CYS A 59 -32.18 4.05 6.36
N HIS A 60 -33.34 3.65 6.89
CA HIS A 60 -34.45 4.58 7.14
C HIS A 60 -34.09 5.71 8.12
N ASN A 61 -33.21 5.45 9.05
CA ASN A 61 -32.80 6.38 10.09
C ASN A 61 -31.40 6.98 9.87
N PHE A 62 -30.79 6.76 8.71
CA PHE A 62 -29.53 7.43 8.33
C PHE A 62 -29.84 8.90 7.99
N LYS A 63 -29.27 9.81 8.76
CA LYS A 63 -29.42 11.26 8.61
C LYS A 63 -28.09 11.89 8.22
N THR A 64 -28.13 12.76 7.23
CA THR A 64 -26.96 13.49 6.74
C THR A 64 -27.41 14.84 6.18
N PRO A 65 -26.64 15.91 6.34
CA PRO A 65 -26.90 17.19 5.68
C PRO A 65 -26.51 17.19 4.20
N PHE A 66 -25.80 16.16 3.73
CA PHE A 66 -25.34 16.06 2.36
C PHE A 66 -26.36 15.35 1.48
N ASN A 67 -26.33 15.65 0.18
CA ASN A 67 -27.14 14.91 -0.77
C ASN A 67 -26.66 13.45 -0.84
N LYS A 68 -27.56 12.52 -0.57
CA LYS A 68 -27.26 11.08 -0.52
C LYS A 68 -26.61 10.53 -1.80
N LYS A 69 -26.84 11.16 -2.96
CA LYS A 69 -26.23 10.76 -4.23
C LYS A 69 -24.73 11.06 -4.28
N ASP A 70 -24.29 12.12 -3.59
CA ASP A 70 -22.92 12.58 -3.62
C ASP A 70 -22.04 11.93 -2.54
N ILE A 71 -22.67 11.14 -1.65
CA ILE A 71 -21.97 10.40 -0.61
C ILE A 71 -21.30 9.17 -1.21
N HIS A 72 -20.09 8.91 -0.77
CA HIS A 72 -19.33 7.69 -1.03
C HIS A 72 -19.03 6.99 0.29
N ALA A 73 -18.82 5.66 0.22
CA ALA A 73 -18.50 4.84 1.37
C ALA A 73 -17.38 3.87 1.02
N GLU A 74 -16.40 3.75 1.90
CA GLU A 74 -15.30 2.80 1.78
C GLU A 74 -14.96 2.18 3.13
N ILE A 75 -14.46 0.95 3.15
CA ILE A 75 -13.88 0.38 4.37
C ILE A 75 -12.53 1.05 4.59
N GLU A 76 -12.41 1.81 5.69
CA GLU A 76 -11.17 2.47 6.09
C GLU A 76 -10.22 1.49 6.79
N GLU A 77 -10.74 0.67 7.72
CA GLU A 77 -9.95 -0.34 8.43
C GLU A 77 -10.82 -1.47 8.98
N GLU A 78 -10.22 -2.61 9.24
CA GLU A 78 -10.77 -3.67 10.08
C GLU A 78 -10.24 -3.48 11.52
N ILE A 79 -11.10 -2.99 12.43
CA ILE A 79 -10.75 -2.71 13.84
C ILE A 79 -10.43 -4.00 14.58
N SER A 80 -11.23 -5.04 14.32
CA SER A 80 -11.06 -6.38 14.84
C SER A 80 -11.80 -7.36 13.93
N ASP A 81 -11.55 -8.66 14.08
CA ASP A 81 -12.14 -9.71 13.26
C ASP A 81 -13.66 -9.52 13.09
N GLY A 82 -14.07 -9.21 11.86
CA GLY A 82 -15.45 -8.96 11.46
C GLY A 82 -16.06 -7.63 11.94
N ILE A 83 -15.25 -6.69 12.42
CA ILE A 83 -15.67 -5.33 12.78
C ILE A 83 -14.89 -4.32 11.95
N TYR A 84 -15.60 -3.59 11.10
CA TYR A 84 -15.03 -2.66 10.14
C TYR A 84 -15.42 -1.22 10.46
N ARG A 85 -14.46 -0.29 10.32
CA ARG A 85 -14.76 1.14 10.24
C ARG A 85 -14.92 1.53 8.78
N VAL A 86 -16.08 2.09 8.49
CA VAL A 86 -16.45 2.59 7.17
C VAL A 86 -16.39 4.10 7.20
N ARG A 87 -15.62 4.69 6.31
CA ARG A 87 -15.58 6.13 6.09
C ARG A 87 -16.67 6.55 5.10
N LEU A 88 -17.39 7.60 5.44
CA LEU A 88 -18.29 8.31 4.54
C LEU A 88 -17.61 9.59 4.07
N PHE A 89 -17.64 9.87 2.78
CA PHE A 89 -17.00 11.05 2.22
C PHE A 89 -17.72 11.59 0.99
N VAL A 90 -17.42 12.84 0.64
CA VAL A 90 -17.85 13.52 -0.59
C VAL A 90 -16.60 14.02 -1.33
N TYR A 91 -16.68 14.12 -2.66
CA TYR A 91 -15.64 14.79 -3.44
C TYR A 91 -15.77 16.31 -3.27
N SER A 92 -14.66 16.96 -2.97
CA SER A 92 -14.59 18.42 -2.96
C SER A 92 -14.31 18.96 -4.39
N ASN A 93 -14.59 20.22 -4.64
CA ASN A 93 -14.47 20.87 -5.95
C ASN A 93 -13.04 20.96 -6.54
N GLY A 94 -12.06 20.25 -6.00
CA GLY A 94 -10.71 20.10 -6.53
C GLY A 94 -10.49 18.67 -7.02
N GLU A 95 -9.85 18.50 -8.16
CA GLU A 95 -9.52 17.18 -8.72
C GLU A 95 -8.81 16.32 -7.66
N ASN A 96 -9.42 15.17 -7.34
CA ASN A 96 -8.92 14.15 -6.40
C ASN A 96 -8.92 14.47 -4.90
N SER A 97 -9.64 15.51 -4.44
CA SER A 97 -9.74 15.75 -3.00
C SER A 97 -11.07 15.24 -2.45
N THR A 98 -11.02 14.53 -1.33
CA THR A 98 -12.20 14.01 -0.63
C THR A 98 -12.31 14.61 0.77
N SER A 99 -13.56 14.91 1.21
CA SER A 99 -13.85 15.38 2.57
C SER A 99 -14.61 14.29 3.32
N SER A 100 -14.07 13.80 4.43
CA SER A 100 -14.80 12.88 5.30
C SER A 100 -15.97 13.59 5.96
N ILE A 101 -17.14 12.94 5.93
CA ILE A 101 -18.40 13.49 6.47
C ILE A 101 -18.97 12.66 7.60
N GLY A 102 -18.39 11.49 7.88
CA GLY A 102 -18.82 10.63 8.97
C GLY A 102 -18.20 9.24 8.92
N TRP A 103 -18.54 8.43 9.93
CA TRP A 103 -18.08 7.05 10.06
C TRP A 103 -19.19 6.11 10.52
N ILE A 104 -19.15 4.90 9.99
CA ILE A 104 -20.05 3.80 10.35
C ILE A 104 -19.24 2.64 10.89
N ILE A 105 -19.68 1.99 11.95
CA ILE A 105 -19.17 0.68 12.36
C ILE A 105 -20.07 -0.41 11.78
N LEU A 106 -19.47 -1.29 10.99
CA LEU A 106 -20.09 -2.50 10.48
C LEU A 106 -19.58 -3.68 11.30
N ASP A 107 -20.44 -4.24 12.17
CA ASP A 107 -20.17 -5.44 12.96
C ASP A 107 -20.88 -6.63 12.30
N THR A 108 -20.14 -7.44 11.57
CA THR A 108 -20.68 -8.58 10.81
C THR A 108 -21.05 -9.76 11.71
N LYS A 109 -20.44 -9.87 12.89
CA LYS A 109 -20.74 -10.94 13.86
C LYS A 109 -22.08 -10.73 14.55
N LYS A 110 -22.43 -9.47 14.80
CA LYS A 110 -23.69 -9.08 15.42
C LYS A 110 -24.74 -8.67 14.40
N ASN A 111 -24.36 -8.56 13.12
CA ASN A 111 -25.20 -8.01 12.05
C ASN A 111 -25.74 -6.61 12.41
N ILE A 112 -24.84 -5.71 12.78
CA ILE A 112 -25.18 -4.36 13.22
C ILE A 112 -24.39 -3.33 12.41
N LEU A 113 -25.09 -2.28 11.96
CA LEU A 113 -24.51 -1.04 11.47
C LEU A 113 -24.73 0.06 12.49
N LYS A 114 -23.68 0.78 12.89
CA LYS A 114 -23.73 1.88 13.85
C LYS A 114 -23.16 3.13 13.24
N ASP A 115 -23.94 4.20 13.20
CA ASP A 115 -23.46 5.52 12.85
C ASP A 115 -22.80 6.17 14.07
N ILE A 116 -21.51 6.48 13.94
CA ILE A 116 -20.68 7.12 14.97
C ILE A 116 -20.23 8.52 14.54
N SER A 117 -20.84 9.08 13.48
CA SER A 117 -20.42 10.35 12.88
C SER A 117 -20.61 11.54 13.81
N LEU A 118 -21.67 11.56 14.62
CA LEU A 118 -21.97 12.67 15.52
C LEU A 118 -21.45 12.44 16.93
N ASP A 119 -21.62 11.24 17.45
CA ASP A 119 -21.21 10.89 18.82
C ASP A 119 -20.74 9.42 18.84
N PRO A 120 -19.44 9.17 18.91
CA PRO A 120 -18.90 7.82 19.01
C PRO A 120 -19.29 7.07 20.29
N GLU A 121 -19.60 7.80 21.38
CA GLU A 121 -20.01 7.20 22.66
C GLU A 121 -21.48 6.83 22.69
N SER A 122 -22.29 7.48 21.84
CA SER A 122 -23.72 7.23 21.71
C SER A 122 -24.13 6.90 20.28
N PRO A 123 -23.66 5.77 19.72
CA PRO A 123 -23.84 5.42 18.32
C PRO A 123 -25.30 5.16 17.96
N VAL A 124 -25.74 5.63 16.80
CA VAL A 124 -27.07 5.35 16.27
C VAL A 124 -27.07 4.02 15.52
N ILE A 125 -27.86 3.05 15.97
CA ILE A 125 -28.02 1.78 15.25
C ILE A 125 -28.86 2.03 13.99
N LEU A 126 -28.29 1.76 12.82
CA LEU A 126 -28.95 1.93 11.53
C LEU A 126 -29.88 0.76 11.21
N LYS A 127 -31.07 1.10 10.70
CA LYS A 127 -32.09 0.14 10.28
C LYS A 127 -31.96 -0.11 8.78
N TYR A 128 -31.22 -1.12 8.43
CA TYR A 128 -30.88 -1.46 7.04
C TYR A 128 -31.85 -2.50 6.42
N ASN A 129 -31.84 -2.57 5.09
CA ASN A 129 -32.51 -3.64 4.35
C ASN A 129 -31.69 -4.93 4.46
N LYS A 130 -32.32 -6.01 4.93
CA LYS A 130 -31.65 -7.31 5.16
C LYS A 130 -31.11 -7.95 3.88
N ASP A 131 -31.80 -7.79 2.76
CA ASP A 131 -31.38 -8.40 1.48
C ASP A 131 -30.15 -7.65 0.94
N SER A 132 -30.14 -6.31 1.00
CA SER A 132 -28.97 -5.51 0.63
C SER A 132 -27.76 -5.79 1.53
N TYR A 133 -28.01 -6.00 2.82
CA TYR A 133 -26.94 -6.36 3.77
C TYR A 133 -26.36 -7.74 3.45
N LYS A 134 -27.23 -8.73 3.19
CA LYS A 134 -26.83 -10.08 2.82
C LYS A 134 -26.08 -10.08 1.50
N ASP A 135 -26.58 -9.37 0.47
CA ASP A 135 -25.88 -9.22 -0.81
C ASP A 135 -24.49 -8.62 -0.65
N TYR A 136 -24.36 -7.59 0.22
CA TYR A 136 -23.06 -6.98 0.50
C TYR A 136 -22.11 -7.95 1.22
N LEU A 137 -22.57 -8.69 2.23
CA LEU A 137 -21.76 -9.68 2.93
C LEU A 137 -21.26 -10.77 1.96
N GLU A 138 -22.17 -11.44 1.26
CA GLU A 138 -21.87 -12.57 0.38
C GLU A 138 -21.00 -12.17 -0.82
N ASN A 139 -21.25 -10.99 -1.38
CA ASN A 139 -20.58 -10.58 -2.61
C ASN A 139 -19.37 -9.67 -2.41
N CYS A 140 -19.22 -9.05 -1.23
CA CYS A 140 -18.17 -8.08 -0.99
C CYS A 140 -17.31 -8.41 0.23
N LEU A 141 -17.87 -8.90 1.33
CA LEU A 141 -17.08 -9.26 2.51
C LEU A 141 -16.70 -10.74 2.54
N GLU A 142 -17.65 -11.65 2.28
CA GLU A 142 -17.34 -13.09 2.25
C GLU A 142 -16.49 -13.47 1.05
N LYS A 143 -16.68 -12.79 -0.10
CA LYS A 143 -15.75 -12.93 -1.24
C LYS A 143 -14.40 -12.23 -1.03
N LYS A 144 -14.28 -11.33 -0.05
CA LYS A 144 -12.99 -10.79 0.39
C LYS A 144 -12.24 -11.71 1.35
N VAL A 145 -12.84 -12.81 1.83
CA VAL A 145 -12.06 -13.89 2.43
C VAL A 145 -11.31 -14.62 1.30
N PRO A 146 -10.03 -14.62 1.31
CA PRO A 146 -9.16 -14.65 0.15
C PRO A 146 -8.81 -16.05 -0.31
N SER A 147 -9.71 -16.75 -0.92
CA SER A 147 -9.26 -17.81 -1.83
C SER A 147 -8.59 -17.23 -3.08
N SER A 148 -9.01 -16.04 -3.54
CA SER A 148 -8.44 -15.43 -4.75
C SER A 148 -7.16 -14.63 -4.50
N ILE A 149 -6.99 -13.98 -3.34
CA ILE A 149 -5.77 -13.20 -3.01
C ILE A 149 -4.67 -14.13 -2.50
N GLU A 150 -4.98 -15.08 -1.62
CA GLU A 150 -4.03 -16.13 -1.21
C GLU A 150 -3.64 -16.98 -2.43
N THR A 151 -4.59 -17.31 -3.32
CA THR A 151 -4.31 -17.98 -4.59
C THR A 151 -3.49 -17.09 -5.52
N SER A 152 -3.76 -15.78 -5.57
CA SER A 152 -3.02 -14.83 -6.41
C SER A 152 -1.56 -14.68 -5.96
N ILE A 153 -1.29 -14.51 -4.66
CA ILE A 153 0.09 -14.40 -4.19
C ILE A 153 0.80 -15.75 -4.25
N ALA A 154 0.13 -16.86 -3.89
CA ALA A 154 0.68 -18.21 -4.00
C ALA A 154 1.10 -18.53 -5.44
N THR A 155 0.22 -18.23 -6.40
CA THR A 155 0.48 -18.47 -7.82
C THR A 155 1.59 -17.57 -8.38
N ASN A 156 1.78 -16.39 -7.81
CA ASN A 156 2.75 -15.41 -8.29
C ASN A 156 4.02 -15.33 -7.44
N TYR A 157 4.04 -15.91 -6.23
CA TYR A 157 5.19 -15.81 -5.34
C TYR A 157 6.49 -16.32 -5.99
N ASP A 158 6.41 -17.43 -6.71
CA ASP A 158 7.58 -18.01 -7.39
C ASP A 158 8.07 -17.18 -8.57
N LYS A 159 7.24 -16.29 -9.10
CA LYS A 159 7.63 -15.34 -10.15
C LYS A 159 8.30 -14.08 -9.59
N ILE A 160 8.22 -13.83 -8.28
CA ILE A 160 8.90 -12.70 -7.64
C ILE A 160 10.40 -12.95 -7.71
N PRO A 161 11.19 -11.97 -8.17
CA PRO A 161 12.64 -12.11 -8.26
C PRO A 161 13.27 -12.47 -6.93
N VAL A 162 14.27 -13.35 -6.95
CA VAL A 162 15.03 -13.77 -5.76
C VAL A 162 16.27 -12.88 -5.62
N ILE A 163 16.41 -12.29 -4.45
CA ILE A 163 17.66 -11.65 -4.03
C ILE A 163 18.43 -12.66 -3.20
N HIS A 164 19.69 -12.89 -3.58
CA HIS A 164 20.56 -13.84 -2.90
C HIS A 164 21.32 -13.21 -1.73
N PHE A 165 21.73 -14.06 -0.79
CA PHE A 165 22.56 -13.66 0.34
C PHE A 165 24.05 -13.51 -0.05
N PRO A 166 24.82 -12.64 0.62
CA PRO A 166 24.33 -11.61 1.55
C PRO A 166 23.62 -10.48 0.81
N PHE A 167 22.52 -10.02 1.36
CA PHE A 167 21.84 -8.82 0.90
C PHE A 167 22.10 -7.67 1.88
N GLU A 168 22.78 -6.65 1.42
CA GLU A 168 23.20 -5.55 2.27
C GLU A 168 22.89 -4.18 1.64
N TYR A 169 22.94 -3.18 2.49
CA TYR A 169 22.74 -1.80 2.09
C TYR A 169 23.69 -1.42 0.95
N SER A 170 23.10 -0.86 -0.10
CA SER A 170 23.80 -0.24 -1.21
C SER A 170 23.05 1.04 -1.62
N TYR A 171 23.79 2.13 -1.77
CA TYR A 171 23.22 3.39 -2.21
C TYR A 171 22.62 3.26 -3.62
N ASP A 172 23.29 2.59 -4.51
CA ASP A 172 22.83 2.39 -5.89
C ASP A 172 21.55 1.54 -5.91
N PHE A 173 21.51 0.45 -5.14
CA PHE A 173 20.31 -0.38 -5.03
C PHE A 173 19.09 0.41 -4.51
N ILE A 174 19.28 1.28 -3.51
CA ILE A 174 18.18 2.08 -2.96
C ILE A 174 17.57 3.02 -4.00
N ASN A 175 18.38 3.54 -4.92
CA ASN A 175 17.92 4.43 -5.97
C ASN A 175 17.24 3.66 -7.12
N ASP A 176 17.86 2.56 -7.57
CA ASP A 176 17.51 1.90 -8.83
C ASP A 176 16.60 0.68 -8.63
N LEU A 177 16.57 0.07 -7.42
CA LEU A 177 15.84 -1.14 -7.08
C LEU A 177 16.04 -2.26 -8.12
N THR A 178 17.27 -2.40 -8.62
CA THR A 178 17.62 -3.38 -9.65
C THR A 178 17.32 -4.81 -9.20
N GLY A 179 16.73 -5.62 -10.07
CA GLY A 179 16.39 -7.01 -9.77
C GLY A 179 15.14 -7.17 -8.91
N THR A 180 14.30 -6.15 -8.82
CA THR A 180 13.00 -6.20 -8.14
C THR A 180 11.84 -6.21 -9.15
N MET A 181 10.63 -6.47 -8.68
CA MET A 181 9.41 -6.49 -9.47
C MET A 181 8.46 -5.38 -8.99
N HIS A 182 7.95 -4.55 -9.90
CA HIS A 182 6.91 -3.59 -9.58
C HIS A 182 5.61 -4.27 -9.16
N VAL A 183 5.00 -3.75 -8.11
CA VAL A 183 3.72 -4.22 -7.62
C VAL A 183 2.60 -3.77 -8.56
N ASN A 184 1.85 -4.71 -9.09
CA ASN A 184 0.66 -4.42 -9.89
C ASN A 184 -0.59 -4.32 -9.00
N LYS A 185 -1.71 -3.83 -9.58
CA LYS A 185 -2.97 -3.65 -8.84
C LYS A 185 -3.48 -4.95 -8.21
N THR A 186 -3.23 -6.11 -8.82
CA THR A 186 -3.73 -7.41 -8.36
C THR A 186 -3.13 -7.81 -7.00
N ILE A 187 -1.83 -7.55 -6.79
CA ILE A 187 -1.13 -7.89 -5.54
C ILE A 187 -0.98 -6.71 -4.58
N MET A 188 -1.32 -5.48 -5.02
CA MET A 188 -1.17 -4.28 -4.20
C MET A 188 -1.98 -4.35 -2.90
N HIS A 189 -3.21 -4.86 -2.97
CA HIS A 189 -4.04 -5.03 -1.78
C HIS A 189 -3.39 -6.00 -0.77
N PHE A 190 -2.79 -7.09 -1.25
CA PHE A 190 -2.04 -8.00 -0.36
C PHE A 190 -0.84 -7.28 0.26
N ILE A 191 -0.04 -6.56 -0.53
CA ILE A 191 1.12 -5.82 -0.03
C ILE A 191 0.71 -4.76 1.00
N SER A 192 -0.43 -4.08 0.84
CA SER A 192 -0.92 -3.09 1.81
C SER A 192 -1.19 -3.68 3.19
N THR A 193 -1.52 -4.97 3.29
CA THR A 193 -1.69 -5.65 4.58
C THR A 193 -0.36 -6.00 5.27
N LEU A 194 0.75 -5.92 4.55
CA LEU A 194 2.07 -6.28 5.04
C LEU A 194 2.90 -5.09 5.55
N VAL A 195 2.50 -3.87 5.25
CA VAL A 195 3.21 -2.64 5.61
C VAL A 195 2.40 -1.80 6.61
N ASP A 196 2.97 -0.72 7.11
CA ASP A 196 2.26 0.21 7.98
C ASP A 196 1.49 1.27 7.18
N SER A 197 0.55 1.95 7.82
CA SER A 197 -0.31 2.96 7.23
C SER A 197 0.42 4.19 6.68
N ASP A 198 1.65 4.44 7.14
CA ASP A 198 2.48 5.55 6.66
C ASP A 198 3.20 5.22 5.35
N THR A 199 2.92 4.06 4.75
CA THR A 199 3.63 3.59 3.55
C THR A 199 2.84 3.90 2.29
N ASP A 200 3.46 4.65 1.37
CA ASP A 200 2.97 4.86 0.02
C ASP A 200 3.39 3.70 -0.90
N LEU A 201 2.40 3.05 -1.50
CA LEU A 201 2.58 1.92 -2.40
C LEU A 201 2.56 2.31 -3.88
N GLY A 202 2.44 3.59 -4.23
CA GLY A 202 2.32 4.05 -5.62
C GLY A 202 3.45 3.58 -6.54
N ASN A 203 4.68 3.52 -6.02
CA ASN A 203 5.88 3.02 -6.73
C ASN A 203 6.53 1.84 -5.99
N CYS A 204 5.70 0.98 -5.41
CA CYS A 204 6.19 -0.14 -4.62
C CYS A 204 6.81 -1.23 -5.52
N CYS A 205 7.96 -1.74 -5.10
CA CYS A 205 8.62 -2.89 -5.68
C CYS A 205 8.76 -4.00 -4.65
N ILE A 206 8.85 -5.25 -5.11
CA ILE A 206 9.04 -6.43 -4.27
C ILE A 206 10.14 -7.32 -4.80
N ALA A 207 10.76 -8.05 -3.88
CA ALA A 207 11.63 -9.18 -4.16
C ALA A 207 11.46 -10.22 -3.06
N ARG A 208 11.94 -11.44 -3.27
CA ARG A 208 11.95 -12.46 -2.22
C ARG A 208 13.36 -12.88 -1.86
N LEU A 209 13.55 -13.31 -0.63
CA LEU A 209 14.75 -14.05 -0.22
C LEU A 209 14.47 -15.55 -0.32
N PRO A 210 15.51 -16.40 -0.34
CA PRO A 210 15.33 -17.85 -0.29
C PRO A 210 14.45 -18.26 0.88
N SER A 211 13.39 -19.02 0.59
CA SER A 211 12.41 -19.51 1.56
C SER A 211 12.96 -20.70 2.36
N THR A 212 12.40 -20.93 3.54
CA THR A 212 12.56 -22.18 4.28
C THR A 212 11.35 -23.10 4.03
N ASN A 213 11.36 -24.32 4.58
CA ASN A 213 10.23 -25.26 4.44
C ASN A 213 8.91 -24.76 5.05
N HIS A 214 8.98 -23.79 5.97
CA HIS A 214 7.82 -23.33 6.74
C HIS A 214 7.52 -21.83 6.54
N TYR A 215 8.47 -21.06 6.02
CA TYR A 215 8.35 -19.62 5.93
C TYR A 215 8.89 -19.07 4.62
N HIS A 216 8.17 -18.09 4.09
CA HIS A 216 8.54 -17.29 2.94
C HIS A 216 9.00 -15.91 3.40
N TYR A 217 10.03 -15.37 2.75
CA TYR A 217 10.58 -14.06 3.08
C TYR A 217 10.35 -13.09 1.92
N LEU A 218 9.61 -12.02 2.17
CA LEU A 218 9.29 -11.01 1.18
C LEU A 218 9.93 -9.68 1.56
N LEU A 219 10.68 -9.11 0.63
CA LEU A 219 11.19 -7.76 0.69
C LEU A 219 10.20 -6.82 0.00
N ILE A 220 9.86 -5.72 0.66
CA ILE A 220 8.97 -4.68 0.14
C ILE A 220 9.75 -3.38 0.14
N PHE A 221 9.85 -2.76 -1.03
CA PHE A 221 10.57 -1.50 -1.29
C PHE A 221 9.53 -0.44 -1.63
N ALA A 222 9.25 0.43 -0.68
CA ALA A 222 8.24 1.47 -0.81
C ALA A 222 8.80 2.84 -0.39
N SER A 223 7.95 3.83 -0.29
CA SER A 223 8.26 5.14 0.29
C SER A 223 7.23 5.50 1.35
N ASP A 224 7.46 6.54 2.13
CA ASP A 224 6.39 7.16 2.90
C ASP A 224 5.69 8.25 2.06
N HIS A 225 4.66 8.89 2.64
CA HIS A 225 3.87 9.91 1.95
C HIS A 225 4.64 11.20 1.61
N VAL A 226 5.86 11.36 2.14
CA VAL A 226 6.75 12.47 1.77
C VAL A 226 7.85 12.04 0.77
N GLY A 227 7.81 10.78 0.32
CA GLY A 227 8.72 10.24 -0.69
C GLY A 227 10.02 9.63 -0.14
N GLU A 228 10.19 9.56 1.18
CA GLU A 228 11.37 8.93 1.78
C GLU A 228 11.27 7.40 1.70
N ARG A 229 12.35 6.74 1.27
CA ARG A 229 12.38 5.29 1.08
C ARG A 229 12.18 4.53 2.40
N ARG A 230 11.36 3.48 2.33
CA ARG A 230 11.07 2.56 3.44
C ARG A 230 11.08 1.12 2.93
N PHE A 231 11.95 0.29 3.50
CA PHE A 231 12.05 -1.11 3.12
C PHE A 231 11.68 -2.01 4.28
N PHE A 232 10.89 -3.01 3.98
CA PHE A 232 10.43 -3.99 4.95
C PHE A 232 10.90 -5.39 4.55
N LEU A 233 11.26 -6.18 5.56
CA LEU A 233 11.40 -7.63 5.45
C LEU A 233 10.22 -8.26 6.18
N CYS A 234 9.40 -8.98 5.45
CA CYS A 234 8.21 -9.67 5.96
C CYS A 234 8.46 -11.18 5.99
N ILE A 235 8.02 -11.84 7.06
CA ILE A 235 7.95 -13.30 7.16
C ILE A 235 6.49 -13.70 6.94
N LEU A 236 6.27 -14.59 5.99
CA LEU A 236 4.97 -15.16 5.68
C LEU A 236 5.00 -16.66 6.01
N ASN A 237 3.90 -17.20 6.52
CA ASN A 237 3.76 -18.65 6.70
C ASN A 237 3.49 -19.36 5.35
N ASN A 238 3.35 -20.68 5.36
CA ASN A 238 3.05 -21.48 4.18
C ASN A 238 1.67 -21.21 3.53
N LYS A 239 0.82 -20.41 4.19
CA LYS A 239 -0.44 -19.88 3.65
C LYS A 239 -0.30 -18.41 3.21
N TYR A 240 0.91 -17.90 3.09
CA TYR A 240 1.25 -16.52 2.74
C TYR A 240 0.67 -15.46 3.69
N LYS A 241 0.30 -15.82 4.93
CA LYS A 241 -0.12 -14.86 5.95
C LYS A 241 1.09 -14.28 6.67
N LEU A 242 1.06 -12.99 6.93
CA LEU A 242 2.10 -12.29 7.68
C LEU A 242 2.23 -12.89 9.09
N THR A 243 3.43 -13.30 9.46
CA THR A 243 3.76 -13.74 10.81
C THR A 243 4.57 -12.70 11.57
N ASP A 244 5.43 -11.97 10.85
CA ASP A 244 6.18 -10.85 11.42
C ASP A 244 6.75 -9.93 10.34
N ARG A 245 7.12 -8.71 10.74
CA ARG A 245 7.65 -7.67 9.87
C ARG A 245 8.75 -6.88 10.56
N LEU A 246 9.80 -6.57 9.82
CA LEU A 246 10.92 -5.74 10.28
C LEU A 246 11.18 -4.61 9.28
N LEU A 247 11.16 -3.36 9.75
CA LEU A 247 11.63 -2.23 8.95
C LEU A 247 13.16 -2.29 8.89
N ILE A 248 13.71 -2.54 7.69
CA ILE A 248 15.16 -2.72 7.47
C ILE A 248 15.84 -1.47 6.93
N TYR A 249 15.10 -0.58 6.26
CA TYR A 249 15.62 0.70 5.77
C TYR A 249 14.62 1.84 5.97
N LYS A 250 15.14 2.95 6.45
CA LYS A 250 14.47 4.25 6.54
C LYS A 250 15.56 5.31 6.66
N ALA A 251 15.41 6.41 5.93
CA ALA A 251 16.23 7.61 6.11
C ALA A 251 15.38 8.72 6.75
N LYS A 252 16.01 9.59 7.53
CA LYS A 252 15.37 10.78 8.11
C LYS A 252 16.41 11.82 8.53
N ASN A 253 16.02 13.08 8.55
CA ASN A 253 16.81 14.13 9.14
C ASN A 253 16.62 14.16 10.66
N ILE A 254 17.72 14.22 11.41
CA ILE A 254 17.71 14.30 12.88
C ILE A 254 18.59 15.44 13.37
N SER A 255 18.31 15.97 14.56
CA SER A 255 19.21 16.88 15.25
C SER A 255 20.30 16.08 15.96
N TRP A 256 21.56 16.31 15.57
CA TRP A 256 22.73 15.66 16.16
C TRP A 256 23.77 16.72 16.52
N LYS A 257 24.11 16.83 17.82
CA LYS A 257 25.07 17.82 18.33
C LYS A 257 24.79 19.24 17.82
N GLY A 258 23.52 19.63 17.84
CA GLY A 258 23.06 20.96 17.42
C GLY A 258 23.03 21.21 15.89
N ARG A 259 23.20 20.18 15.05
CA ARG A 259 23.13 20.27 13.60
C ARG A 259 22.11 19.27 13.04
N ILE A 260 21.44 19.65 11.97
CA ILE A 260 20.59 18.72 11.23
C ILE A 260 21.48 17.84 10.35
N VAL A 261 21.37 16.53 10.51
CA VAL A 261 22.13 15.52 9.77
C VAL A 261 21.18 14.44 9.27
N ASN A 262 21.54 13.78 8.17
CA ASN A 262 20.79 12.63 7.70
C ASN A 262 21.18 11.39 8.50
N SER A 263 20.19 10.67 9.04
CA SER A 263 20.33 9.37 9.68
C SER A 263 19.60 8.33 8.85
N TYR A 264 20.17 7.12 8.72
CA TYR A 264 19.55 6.02 8.00
C TYR A 264 19.84 4.67 8.65
N LEU A 265 19.02 3.66 8.34
CA LEU A 265 19.28 2.28 8.72
C LEU A 265 20.12 1.62 7.63
N HIS A 266 21.27 1.10 8.04
CA HIS A 266 22.09 0.22 7.21
C HIS A 266 21.78 -1.22 7.58
N TYR A 267 21.39 -2.04 6.62
CA TYR A 267 21.03 -3.44 6.84
C TYR A 267 22.04 -4.40 6.21
N ILE A 268 22.19 -5.56 6.84
CA ILE A 268 22.90 -6.72 6.31
C ILE A 268 22.06 -7.96 6.63
N ILE A 269 21.63 -8.68 5.62
CA ILE A 269 20.87 -9.94 5.73
C ILE A 269 21.77 -11.06 5.24
N THR A 270 22.12 -11.97 6.13
CA THR A 270 23.01 -13.08 5.81
C THR A 270 22.21 -14.37 5.58
N GLY A 271 22.83 -15.38 4.94
CA GLY A 271 22.18 -16.66 4.63
C GLY A 271 21.70 -17.49 5.83
N SER A 272 22.07 -17.13 7.03
CA SER A 272 21.65 -17.77 8.29
C SER A 272 20.40 -17.13 8.91
N ASN A 273 19.57 -16.43 8.13
CA ASN A 273 18.42 -15.65 8.61
C ASN A 273 18.79 -14.61 9.68
N LYS A 274 20.06 -14.23 9.76
CA LYS A 274 20.56 -13.21 10.64
C LYS A 274 20.48 -11.85 9.96
N ILE A 275 19.85 -10.89 10.64
CA ILE A 275 19.68 -9.52 10.18
C ILE A 275 20.43 -8.59 11.10
N ILE A 276 21.34 -7.80 10.56
CA ILE A 276 22.08 -6.79 11.30
C ILE A 276 21.57 -5.42 10.84
N LEU A 277 21.04 -4.63 11.76
CA LEU A 277 20.63 -3.24 11.52
C LEU A 277 21.58 -2.31 12.25
N LYS A 278 22.13 -1.33 11.53
CA LYS A 278 22.96 -0.27 12.09
C LYS A 278 22.28 1.07 11.84
N GLU A 279 22.02 1.83 12.88
CA GLU A 279 21.60 3.22 12.72
C GLU A 279 22.85 4.06 12.46
N MET A 280 22.86 4.73 11.33
CA MET A 280 24.00 5.48 10.80
C MET A 280 23.70 6.98 10.78
N ILE A 281 24.74 7.78 10.93
CA ILE A 281 24.72 9.21 10.58
C ILE A 281 25.62 9.41 9.37
N ALA A 282 25.04 9.93 8.29
CA ALA A 282 25.78 10.25 7.09
C ALA A 282 26.73 11.42 7.31
N ARG A 283 27.99 11.27 6.88
CA ARG A 283 29.02 12.30 6.93
C ARG A 283 29.87 12.30 5.66
N PRO A 284 30.49 13.45 5.32
CA PRO A 284 31.27 13.59 4.08
C PRO A 284 32.44 12.59 3.95
N ASN A 285 33.08 12.24 5.08
CA ASN A 285 34.29 11.42 5.04
C ASN A 285 34.02 9.96 5.44
N LYS A 286 33.20 9.73 6.44
CA LYS A 286 32.88 8.38 6.95
C LYS A 286 31.65 8.44 7.83
N ASP A 287 30.68 7.58 7.53
CA ASP A 287 29.48 7.45 8.33
C ASP A 287 29.75 6.90 9.74
N ILE A 288 28.93 7.33 10.69
CA ILE A 288 29.05 6.95 12.08
C ILE A 288 27.93 6.02 12.46
N VAL A 289 28.29 4.86 13.03
CA VAL A 289 27.33 3.94 13.67
C VAL A 289 26.98 4.50 15.05
N ILE A 290 25.68 4.77 15.29
CA ILE A 290 25.18 5.21 16.60
C ILE A 290 24.49 4.09 17.37
N LYS A 291 23.96 3.09 16.66
CA LYS A 291 23.30 1.93 17.26
C LYS A 291 23.43 0.72 16.36
N LYS A 292 23.60 -0.46 16.95
CA LYS A 292 23.58 -1.75 16.26
C LYS A 292 22.57 -2.66 16.94
N LYS A 293 21.80 -3.39 16.15
CA LYS A 293 20.88 -4.45 16.59
C LYS A 293 21.10 -5.66 15.69
N GLU A 294 21.04 -6.84 16.27
CA GLU A 294 21.08 -8.09 15.55
C GLU A 294 19.76 -8.83 15.80
N TYR A 295 19.16 -9.34 14.72
CA TYR A 295 17.92 -10.12 14.79
C TYR A 295 18.17 -11.50 14.19
N ILE A 296 17.48 -12.49 14.73
CA ILE A 296 17.41 -13.84 14.17
C ILE A 296 15.95 -14.17 13.90
N SER A 297 15.69 -14.77 12.75
CA SER A 297 14.36 -15.32 12.44
C SER A 297 14.21 -16.69 13.07
N ILE A 298 13.34 -16.82 14.07
CA ILE A 298 13.03 -18.05 14.78
C ILE A 298 11.49 -18.20 14.81
N ASP A 299 10.98 -19.36 14.38
CA ASP A 299 9.55 -19.68 14.39
C ASP A 299 8.67 -18.58 13.76
N GLY A 300 9.12 -18.04 12.63
CA GLY A 300 8.41 -17.00 11.91
C GLY A 300 8.40 -15.63 12.59
N LYS A 301 9.30 -15.37 13.53
CA LYS A 301 9.42 -14.10 14.27
C LYS A 301 10.85 -13.59 14.25
N PHE A 302 11.00 -12.26 14.16
CA PHE A 302 12.27 -11.58 14.36
C PHE A 302 12.54 -11.39 15.87
N ARG A 303 13.54 -12.07 16.39
CA ARG A 303 13.95 -11.95 17.77
C ARG A 303 15.27 -11.21 17.85
N LEU A 304 15.35 -10.24 18.76
CA LEU A 304 16.60 -9.54 19.06
C LEU A 304 17.58 -10.54 19.69
N HIS A 305 18.79 -10.59 19.15
CA HIS A 305 19.87 -11.48 19.57
C HIS A 305 20.91 -10.73 20.40
#